data_facaaa19ecc7a09ce8d941c5a675e6c5
#
_entry.id   facaaa19ecc7a09ce8d941c5a675e6c5
#
_cell.length_a   1.000
_cell.length_b   1.000
_cell.length_c   1.000
_cell.angle_alpha   90.00
_cell.angle_beta   90.00
_cell.angle_gamma   90.00
#
_symmetry.space_group_name_H-M   'P 1'
#
loop_
_entity.id
_entity.type
_entity.pdbx_description
1 polymer ?
#
loop_
_entity_poly.entity_id
_entity_poly.type
_entity_poly.pdbx_seq_one_letter_code
_entity_poly.pdbx_strand_id
1 'polypeptide(L)'
;MKESAACARNREFFSHEGMAGLMSSMADLAFADATVGDFAINLLTVLILYGPAYLANTGAMLFGKWIPDKFGFENHKIDGGKIHSDGNRLLGDGKSWEGLIGGGVFSGILVVISHYIWDGNTPSSDRPFIDPLLISEPTNWFWIGNEWSAAFVLGFTLGFACMLGDMTGSFVKRRQGLK
;
A
#
# COMPACT_ATOMS: atom_id res chain seq x y z
N MET A 1 -10.08 -37.55 -6.91
CA MET A 1 -9.74 -36.15 -6.95
C MET A 1 -8.50 -35.98 -6.06
N LYS A 2 -7.31 -35.83 -6.63
CA LYS A 2 -6.06 -35.68 -5.86
C LYS A 2 -5.99 -34.20 -5.41
N GLU A 3 -6.17 -33.96 -4.13
CA GLU A 3 -5.85 -32.66 -3.53
C GLU A 3 -4.37 -32.36 -3.85
N SER A 4 -4.10 -31.19 -4.41
CA SER A 4 -2.74 -30.80 -4.77
C SER A 4 -1.92 -30.71 -3.46
N ALA A 5 -0.70 -31.25 -3.48
CA ALA A 5 0.23 -31.22 -2.35
C ALA A 5 0.53 -29.78 -1.85
N ALA A 6 0.31 -28.80 -2.69
CA ALA A 6 0.39 -27.38 -2.34
C ALA A 6 -0.78 -26.94 -1.43
N CYS A 7 -2.00 -27.42 -1.68
CA CYS A 7 -3.17 -27.08 -0.88
C CYS A 7 -3.12 -27.71 0.53
N ALA A 8 -2.56 -28.94 0.64
CA ALA A 8 -2.35 -29.61 1.92
C ALA A 8 -1.28 -28.87 2.74
N ARG A 9 -0.18 -28.46 2.13
CA ARG A 9 0.90 -27.71 2.78
C ARG A 9 0.46 -26.33 3.28
N ASN A 10 -0.41 -25.67 2.54
CA ASN A 10 -0.95 -24.37 2.92
C ASN A 10 -1.93 -24.49 4.09
N ARG A 11 -2.69 -25.59 4.18
CA ARG A 11 -3.60 -25.85 5.31
C ARG A 11 -2.88 -26.14 6.62
N GLU A 12 -1.73 -26.84 6.57
CA GLU A 12 -0.87 -27.05 7.75
C GLU A 12 -0.22 -25.74 8.22
N PHE A 13 0.18 -24.89 7.30
CA PHE A 13 0.80 -23.59 7.63
C PHE A 13 -0.19 -22.63 8.33
N PHE A 14 -1.46 -22.65 7.96
CA PHE A 14 -2.53 -21.85 8.60
C PHE A 14 -3.25 -22.57 9.75
N SER A 15 -2.80 -23.77 10.14
CA SER A 15 -3.29 -24.39 11.37
C SER A 15 -2.87 -23.57 12.60
N HIS A 16 -3.68 -23.64 13.66
CA HIS A 16 -3.37 -22.95 14.93
C HIS A 16 -1.96 -23.31 15.47
N GLU A 17 -1.52 -24.54 15.26
CA GLU A 17 -0.19 -25.03 15.64
C GLU A 17 0.91 -24.51 14.70
N GLY A 18 0.62 -24.42 13.41
CA GLY A 18 1.56 -23.84 12.44
C GLY A 18 1.81 -22.36 12.68
N MET A 19 0.77 -21.59 12.98
CA MET A 19 0.90 -20.16 13.33
C MET A 19 1.59 -19.95 14.69
N ALA A 20 1.30 -20.76 15.69
CA ALA A 20 1.97 -20.68 16.98
C ALA A 20 3.45 -21.04 16.86
N GLY A 21 3.79 -22.08 16.07
CA GLY A 21 5.17 -22.43 15.76
C GLY A 21 5.91 -21.34 14.97
N LEU A 22 5.23 -20.71 14.01
CA LEU A 22 5.82 -19.59 13.25
C LEU A 22 6.06 -18.37 14.15
N MET A 23 5.11 -18.01 15.01
CA MET A 23 5.25 -16.89 15.95
C MET A 23 6.34 -17.16 16.98
N SER A 24 6.47 -18.38 17.50
CA SER A 24 7.55 -18.80 18.38
C SER A 24 8.91 -18.73 17.67
N SER A 25 9.00 -19.28 16.47
CA SER A 25 10.22 -19.23 15.65
C SER A 25 10.61 -17.80 15.25
N MET A 26 9.62 -16.94 14.95
CA MET A 26 9.88 -15.52 14.68
C MET A 26 10.29 -14.76 15.94
N ALA A 27 9.75 -15.11 17.10
CA ALA A 27 10.17 -14.52 18.37
C ALA A 27 11.58 -14.93 18.76
N ASP A 28 11.94 -16.21 18.55
CA ASP A 28 13.29 -16.72 18.80
C ASP A 28 14.33 -16.14 17.80
N LEU A 29 13.94 -15.91 16.54
CA LEU A 29 14.79 -15.25 15.55
C LEU A 29 14.93 -13.75 15.76
N ALA A 30 13.92 -13.11 16.40
CA ALA A 30 13.84 -11.66 16.43
C ALA A 30 14.81 -10.98 17.41
N PHE A 31 15.32 -11.66 18.43
CA PHE A 31 16.02 -10.97 19.51
C PHE A 31 17.33 -11.59 20.00
N ALA A 32 17.63 -12.85 19.69
CA ALA A 32 18.84 -13.50 20.24
C ALA A 32 20.13 -13.21 19.45
N ASP A 33 20.05 -13.07 18.11
CA ASP A 33 21.21 -12.93 17.22
C ASP A 33 21.04 -11.85 16.13
N ALA A 34 20.08 -10.92 16.28
CA ALA A 34 19.83 -9.88 15.28
C ALA A 34 21.00 -8.90 15.20
N THR A 35 21.66 -8.88 14.07
CA THR A 35 22.71 -7.90 13.77
C THR A 35 22.11 -6.57 13.32
N VAL A 36 22.92 -5.50 13.37
CA VAL A 36 22.53 -4.19 12.79
C VAL A 36 22.22 -4.32 11.29
N GLY A 37 22.88 -5.27 10.60
CA GLY A 37 22.62 -5.59 9.20
C GLY A 37 21.21 -6.14 8.98
N ASP A 38 20.77 -7.09 9.82
CA ASP A 38 19.42 -7.67 9.73
C ASP A 38 18.34 -6.62 9.98
N PHE A 39 18.56 -5.72 10.94
CA PHE A 39 17.65 -4.60 11.17
C PHE A 39 17.57 -3.68 9.95
N ALA A 40 18.69 -3.34 9.32
CA ALA A 40 18.72 -2.49 8.15
C ALA A 40 18.01 -3.14 6.95
N ILE A 41 18.21 -4.46 6.72
CA ILE A 41 17.54 -5.21 5.65
C ILE A 41 16.04 -5.27 5.90
N ASN A 42 15.61 -5.58 7.12
CA ASN A 42 14.18 -5.63 7.46
C ASN A 42 13.51 -4.25 7.30
N LEU A 43 14.17 -3.18 7.74
CA LEU A 43 13.68 -1.81 7.54
C LEU A 43 13.54 -1.49 6.05
N LEU A 44 14.53 -1.85 5.24
CA LEU A 44 14.51 -1.64 3.80
C LEU A 44 13.39 -2.47 3.13
N THR A 45 13.17 -3.71 3.57
CA THR A 45 12.06 -4.55 3.10
C THR A 45 10.71 -3.88 3.35
N VAL A 46 10.49 -3.37 4.56
CA VAL A 46 9.25 -2.65 4.91
C VAL A 46 9.09 -1.39 4.05
N LEU A 47 10.15 -0.60 3.90
CA LEU A 47 10.12 0.62 3.08
C LEU A 47 9.81 0.32 1.60
N ILE A 48 10.34 -0.77 1.05
CA ILE A 48 10.08 -1.16 -0.34
C ILE A 48 8.67 -1.71 -0.49
N LEU A 49 8.23 -2.57 0.42
CA LEU A 49 6.90 -3.20 0.37
C LEU A 49 5.77 -2.16 0.49
N TYR A 50 5.91 -1.21 1.40
CA TYR A 50 4.93 -0.14 1.62
C TYR A 50 5.25 1.14 0.85
N GLY A 51 6.39 1.20 0.17
CA GLY A 51 6.81 2.34 -0.65
C GLY A 51 5.74 2.84 -1.61
N PRO A 52 5.04 1.97 -2.37
CA PRO A 52 3.94 2.37 -3.24
C PRO A 52 2.85 3.17 -2.55
N ALA A 53 2.46 2.81 -1.32
CA ALA A 53 1.47 3.56 -0.54
C ALA A 53 1.97 4.94 -0.13
N TYR A 54 3.23 5.07 0.29
CA TYR A 54 3.84 6.38 0.60
C TYR A 54 3.97 7.26 -0.65
N LEU A 55 4.34 6.66 -1.78
CA LEU A 55 4.47 7.36 -3.04
C LEU A 55 3.13 7.73 -3.69
N ALA A 56 2.00 7.20 -3.19
CA ALA A 56 0.67 7.60 -3.63
C ALA A 56 0.44 9.11 -3.48
N ASN A 57 1.01 9.75 -2.45
CA ASN A 57 0.95 11.20 -2.27
C ASN A 57 1.70 11.96 -3.38
N THR A 58 2.82 11.42 -3.86
CA THR A 58 3.53 11.94 -5.04
C THR A 58 2.67 11.81 -6.30
N GLY A 59 2.01 10.66 -6.48
CA GLY A 59 1.04 10.43 -7.55
C GLY A 59 -0.12 11.43 -7.49
N ALA A 60 -0.66 11.68 -6.29
CA ALA A 60 -1.73 12.66 -6.09
C ALA A 60 -1.29 14.09 -6.47
N MET A 61 -0.05 14.46 -6.18
CA MET A 61 0.50 15.75 -6.58
C MET A 61 0.71 15.83 -8.09
N LEU A 62 1.14 14.73 -8.72
CA LEU A 62 1.34 14.64 -10.16
C LEU A 62 0.02 14.78 -10.92
N PHE A 63 -0.98 14.00 -10.56
CA PHE A 63 -2.29 13.97 -11.25
C PHE A 63 -3.24 15.08 -10.79
N GLY A 64 -3.14 15.52 -9.53
CA GLY A 64 -4.00 16.55 -8.96
C GLY A 64 -3.51 17.98 -9.18
N LYS A 65 -2.27 18.18 -9.62
CA LYS A 65 -1.73 19.52 -9.84
C LYS A 65 -0.88 19.61 -11.09
N TRP A 66 0.23 18.88 -11.17
CA TRP A 66 1.24 19.08 -12.21
C TRP A 66 0.72 18.79 -13.62
N ILE A 67 0.00 17.69 -13.82
CA ILE A 67 -0.58 17.32 -15.12
C ILE A 67 -1.70 18.30 -15.50
N PRO A 68 -2.69 18.59 -14.64
CA PRO A 68 -3.69 19.60 -14.95
C PRO A 68 -3.11 20.97 -15.31
N ASP A 69 -2.16 21.47 -14.52
CA ASP A 69 -1.51 22.76 -14.75
C ASP A 69 -0.75 22.80 -16.11
N LYS A 70 -0.09 21.69 -16.48
CA LYS A 70 0.70 21.61 -17.72
C LYS A 70 -0.15 21.45 -18.97
N PHE A 71 -1.23 20.70 -18.89
CA PHE A 71 -2.07 20.34 -20.04
C PHE A 71 -3.39 21.12 -20.09
N GLY A 72 -3.66 22.00 -19.13
CA GLY A 72 -4.86 22.83 -19.08
C GLY A 72 -6.15 22.07 -18.74
N PHE A 73 -6.07 20.94 -18.01
CA PHE A 73 -7.23 20.21 -17.53
C PHE A 73 -7.82 20.88 -16.30
N GLU A 74 -9.14 20.88 -16.21
CA GLU A 74 -9.83 21.33 -15.00
C GLU A 74 -9.57 20.37 -13.85
N ASN A 75 -9.36 20.92 -12.66
CA ASN A 75 -9.09 20.17 -11.44
C ASN A 75 -10.29 20.32 -10.48
N HIS A 76 -10.94 19.20 -10.16
CA HIS A 76 -12.17 19.19 -9.36
C HIS A 76 -11.84 19.00 -7.88
N LYS A 77 -12.05 20.06 -7.08
CA LYS A 77 -11.87 20.00 -5.64
C LYS A 77 -12.89 19.07 -4.99
N ILE A 78 -12.46 18.18 -4.10
CA ILE A 78 -13.33 17.21 -3.43
C ILE A 78 -14.40 17.91 -2.57
N ASP A 79 -14.03 18.99 -1.89
CA ASP A 79 -14.95 19.77 -1.04
C ASP A 79 -15.78 20.80 -1.82
N GLY A 80 -15.58 20.92 -3.15
CA GLY A 80 -16.21 21.94 -3.96
C GLY A 80 -15.94 23.38 -3.47
N GLY A 81 -14.91 23.58 -2.67
CA GLY A 81 -14.59 24.89 -2.07
C GLY A 81 -15.47 25.27 -0.86
N LYS A 82 -16.23 24.33 -0.30
CA LYS A 82 -17.18 24.59 0.78
C LYS A 82 -16.48 25.02 2.09
N ILE A 83 -17.09 26.02 2.73
CA ILE A 83 -16.70 26.51 4.05
C ILE A 83 -17.63 25.88 5.08
N HIS A 84 -17.08 25.37 6.16
CA HIS A 84 -17.85 24.83 7.27
C HIS A 84 -18.40 25.94 8.18
N SER A 85 -19.31 25.59 9.09
CA SER A 85 -19.96 26.52 10.03
C SER A 85 -19.00 27.26 10.96
N ASP A 86 -17.77 26.78 11.12
CA ASP A 86 -16.69 27.41 11.90
C ASP A 86 -15.86 28.44 11.09
N GLY A 87 -16.27 28.74 9.85
CA GLY A 87 -15.56 29.68 8.98
C GLY A 87 -14.31 29.11 8.29
N ASN A 88 -13.92 27.87 8.57
CA ASN A 88 -12.79 27.21 7.93
C ASN A 88 -13.24 26.33 6.75
N ARG A 89 -12.35 26.14 5.78
CA ARG A 89 -12.63 25.19 4.68
C ARG A 89 -12.74 23.75 5.19
N LEU A 90 -13.54 22.92 4.51
CA LEU A 90 -13.66 21.49 4.84
C LEU A 90 -12.34 20.76 4.65
N LEU A 91 -11.71 20.93 3.49
CA LEU A 91 -10.45 20.33 3.11
C LEU A 91 -9.47 21.42 2.62
N GLY A 92 -8.24 21.06 2.40
CA GLY A 92 -7.24 21.99 1.83
C GLY A 92 -7.38 22.11 0.31
N ASP A 93 -6.82 23.21 -0.26
CA ASP A 93 -6.87 23.51 -1.69
C ASP A 93 -6.26 22.42 -2.59
N GLY A 94 -5.35 21.63 -2.07
CA GLY A 94 -4.69 20.56 -2.79
C GLY A 94 -5.44 19.23 -2.82
N LYS A 95 -6.68 19.17 -2.33
CA LYS A 95 -7.47 17.93 -2.31
C LYS A 95 -8.44 17.90 -3.48
N SER A 96 -8.08 17.17 -4.54
CA SER A 96 -8.87 16.99 -5.76
C SER A 96 -9.20 15.53 -6.04
N TRP A 97 -10.25 15.28 -6.81
CA TRP A 97 -10.64 13.94 -7.25
C TRP A 97 -9.57 13.32 -8.14
N GLU A 98 -8.97 14.10 -9.03
CA GLU A 98 -7.88 13.70 -9.91
C GLU A 98 -6.67 13.24 -9.09
N GLY A 99 -6.34 13.98 -8.02
CA GLY A 99 -5.27 13.62 -7.11
C GLY A 99 -5.56 12.35 -6.32
N LEU A 100 -6.79 12.19 -5.81
CA LEU A 100 -7.20 11.00 -5.06
C LEU A 100 -7.11 9.73 -5.90
N ILE A 101 -7.74 9.76 -7.08
CA ILE A 101 -7.73 8.61 -8.01
C ILE A 101 -6.32 8.39 -8.56
N GLY A 102 -5.66 9.47 -8.97
CA GLY A 102 -4.30 9.43 -9.52
C GLY A 102 -3.27 8.88 -8.54
N GLY A 103 -3.40 9.19 -7.26
CA GLY A 103 -2.55 8.60 -6.21
C GLY A 103 -2.74 7.09 -6.09
N GLY A 104 -3.99 6.62 -6.10
CA GLY A 104 -4.30 5.18 -6.12
C GLY A 104 -3.76 4.49 -7.37
N VAL A 105 -4.00 5.04 -8.55
CA VAL A 105 -3.48 4.50 -9.82
C VAL A 105 -1.95 4.44 -9.82
N PHE A 106 -1.30 5.48 -9.37
CA PHE A 106 0.16 5.54 -9.29
C PHE A 106 0.72 4.45 -8.37
N SER A 107 0.12 4.27 -7.19
CA SER A 107 0.47 3.19 -6.27
C SER A 107 0.21 1.81 -6.88
N GLY A 108 -0.91 1.62 -7.58
CA GLY A 108 -1.21 0.39 -8.32
C GLY A 108 -0.14 0.03 -9.34
N ILE A 109 0.29 1.01 -10.15
CA ILE A 109 1.37 0.83 -11.13
C ILE A 109 2.68 0.44 -10.44
N LEU A 110 3.03 1.07 -9.32
CA LEU A 110 4.25 0.76 -8.59
C LEU A 110 4.24 -0.66 -8.03
N VAL A 111 3.10 -1.16 -7.52
CA VAL A 111 2.99 -2.55 -7.04
C VAL A 111 3.10 -3.54 -8.21
N VAL A 112 2.51 -3.24 -9.37
CA VAL A 112 2.70 -4.07 -10.59
C VAL A 112 4.17 -4.12 -10.99
N ILE A 113 4.88 -3.00 -10.97
CA ILE A 113 6.32 -2.96 -11.27
C ILE A 113 7.10 -3.75 -10.24
N SER A 114 6.76 -3.64 -8.94
CA SER A 114 7.40 -4.41 -7.87
C SER A 114 7.18 -5.90 -8.05
N HIS A 115 5.95 -6.31 -8.37
CA HIS A 115 5.64 -7.70 -8.68
C HIS A 115 6.42 -8.20 -9.89
N TYR A 116 6.48 -7.42 -10.98
CA TYR A 116 7.25 -7.78 -12.18
C TYR A 116 8.75 -8.01 -11.90
N ILE A 117 9.34 -7.17 -11.03
CA ILE A 117 10.79 -7.25 -10.74
C ILE A 117 11.09 -8.38 -9.76
N TRP A 118 10.20 -8.64 -8.79
CA TRP A 118 10.45 -9.54 -7.65
C TRP A 118 9.51 -10.72 -7.59
N ASP A 119 8.86 -11.06 -8.69
CA ASP A 119 7.96 -12.21 -8.79
C ASP A 119 8.62 -13.49 -8.25
N GLY A 120 7.91 -14.18 -7.34
CA GLY A 120 8.35 -15.40 -6.69
C GLY A 120 9.48 -15.22 -5.66
N ASN A 121 9.95 -13.99 -5.39
CA ASN A 121 10.95 -13.77 -4.34
C ASN A 121 10.34 -13.94 -2.95
N THR A 122 10.98 -14.80 -2.16
CA THR A 122 10.62 -15.06 -0.76
C THR A 122 11.51 -14.26 0.19
N PRO A 123 11.03 -13.92 1.40
CA PRO A 123 11.87 -13.26 2.40
C PRO A 123 13.10 -14.09 2.74
N SER A 124 14.25 -13.44 2.78
CA SER A 124 15.50 -14.04 3.28
C SER A 124 16.29 -12.97 4.03
N SER A 125 17.18 -13.40 4.93
CA SER A 125 17.99 -12.50 5.77
C SER A 125 18.90 -11.57 4.98
N ASP A 126 19.17 -11.88 3.72
CA ASP A 126 20.07 -11.15 2.83
C ASP A 126 19.36 -10.41 1.69
N ARG A 127 18.03 -10.53 1.59
CA ARG A 127 17.25 -9.94 0.49
C ARG A 127 16.05 -9.12 0.98
N PRO A 128 16.10 -7.80 0.81
CA PRO A 128 14.97 -6.93 1.18
C PRO A 128 13.83 -6.95 0.15
N PHE A 129 14.01 -7.60 -0.99
CA PHE A 129 13.08 -7.57 -2.11
C PHE A 129 12.18 -8.81 -2.07
N ILE A 130 10.91 -8.61 -1.80
CA ILE A 130 9.91 -9.67 -1.75
C ILE A 130 8.78 -9.34 -2.72
N ASP A 131 8.19 -10.39 -3.29
CA ASP A 131 7.00 -10.26 -4.12
C ASP A 131 5.83 -9.71 -3.30
N PRO A 132 5.17 -8.61 -3.69
CA PRO A 132 4.00 -8.07 -2.99
C PRO A 132 2.83 -9.06 -2.90
N LEU A 133 2.75 -10.04 -3.80
CA LEU A 133 1.70 -11.07 -3.84
C LEU A 133 2.09 -12.39 -3.18
N LEU A 134 3.25 -12.48 -2.53
CA LEU A 134 3.81 -13.72 -2.01
C LEU A 134 2.84 -14.57 -1.16
N ILE A 135 2.03 -13.91 -0.34
CA ILE A 135 1.06 -14.57 0.57
C ILE A 135 -0.37 -14.48 0.07
N SER A 136 -0.58 -14.00 -1.16
CA SER A 136 -1.93 -13.86 -1.72
C SER A 136 -2.39 -15.15 -2.42
N GLU A 137 -3.68 -15.39 -2.40
CA GLU A 137 -4.31 -16.53 -3.05
C GLU A 137 -5.37 -16.05 -4.05
N PRO A 138 -5.64 -16.82 -5.11
CA PRO A 138 -6.69 -16.49 -6.08
C PRO A 138 -8.10 -16.34 -5.49
N THR A 139 -8.29 -16.78 -4.24
CA THR A 139 -9.54 -16.62 -3.46
C THR A 139 -9.68 -15.25 -2.81
N ASN A 140 -8.61 -14.47 -2.75
CA ASN A 140 -8.65 -13.15 -2.13
C ASN A 140 -9.49 -12.18 -2.96
N TRP A 141 -10.22 -11.28 -2.30
CA TRP A 141 -11.17 -10.34 -2.91
C TRP A 141 -10.57 -9.43 -3.98
N PHE A 142 -9.25 -9.16 -3.93
CA PHE A 142 -8.55 -8.31 -4.88
C PHE A 142 -8.04 -9.07 -6.12
N TRP A 143 -8.18 -10.40 -6.17
CA TRP A 143 -7.86 -11.20 -7.35
C TRP A 143 -8.96 -11.07 -8.39
N ILE A 144 -8.78 -10.16 -9.35
CA ILE A 144 -9.70 -9.92 -10.45
C ILE A 144 -9.04 -10.42 -11.73
N GLY A 145 -9.21 -11.70 -12.02
CA GLY A 145 -8.73 -12.34 -13.26
C GLY A 145 -7.35 -12.97 -13.13
N ASN A 146 -6.28 -12.19 -13.02
CA ASN A 146 -4.91 -12.69 -12.98
C ASN A 146 -4.05 -11.95 -11.93
N GLU A 147 -2.81 -12.39 -11.73
CA GLU A 147 -1.84 -11.84 -10.79
C GLU A 147 -1.53 -10.35 -11.03
N TRP A 148 -1.45 -9.92 -12.30
CA TRP A 148 -1.18 -8.52 -12.67
C TRP A 148 -2.29 -7.58 -12.21
N SER A 149 -3.53 -8.00 -12.42
CA SER A 149 -4.68 -7.24 -11.93
C SER A 149 -4.77 -7.30 -10.41
N ALA A 150 -4.42 -8.42 -9.78
CA ALA A 150 -4.35 -8.52 -8.32
C ALA A 150 -3.30 -7.56 -7.75
N ALA A 151 -2.10 -7.51 -8.32
CA ALA A 151 -1.05 -6.56 -7.94
C ALA A 151 -1.52 -5.10 -8.08
N PHE A 152 -2.18 -4.77 -9.20
CA PHE A 152 -2.71 -3.43 -9.41
C PHE A 152 -3.80 -3.06 -8.40
N VAL A 153 -4.78 -3.94 -8.17
CA VAL A 153 -5.89 -3.69 -7.23
C VAL A 153 -5.38 -3.56 -5.81
N LEU A 154 -4.42 -4.40 -5.41
CA LEU A 154 -3.77 -4.31 -4.11
C LEU A 154 -3.10 -2.94 -3.92
N GLY A 155 -2.25 -2.56 -4.87
CA GLY A 155 -1.54 -1.28 -4.83
C GLY A 155 -2.48 -0.08 -4.90
N PHE A 156 -3.49 -0.12 -5.77
CA PHE A 156 -4.52 0.91 -5.86
C PHE A 156 -5.24 1.09 -4.52
N THR A 157 -5.66 0.00 -3.89
CA THR A 157 -6.38 0.05 -2.62
C THR A 157 -5.52 0.62 -1.50
N LEU A 158 -4.25 0.20 -1.42
CA LEU A 158 -3.30 0.72 -0.44
C LEU A 158 -3.05 2.23 -0.64
N GLY A 159 -2.80 2.65 -1.87
CA GLY A 159 -2.60 4.06 -2.20
C GLY A 159 -3.83 4.91 -1.95
N PHE A 160 -5.00 4.41 -2.34
CA PHE A 160 -6.28 5.08 -2.11
C PHE A 160 -6.59 5.23 -0.61
N ALA A 161 -6.38 4.17 0.18
CA ALA A 161 -6.54 4.22 1.63
C ALA A 161 -5.58 5.21 2.29
N CYS A 162 -4.33 5.27 1.83
CA CYS A 162 -3.34 6.26 2.28
C CYS A 162 -3.83 7.70 2.00
N MET A 163 -4.36 7.96 0.81
CA MET A 163 -4.90 9.26 0.44
C MET A 163 -6.13 9.65 1.25
N LEU A 164 -7.01 8.68 1.57
CA LEU A 164 -8.15 8.91 2.48
C LEU A 164 -7.68 9.29 3.88
N GLY A 165 -6.63 8.62 4.39
CA GLY A 165 -6.00 8.95 5.67
C GLY A 165 -5.45 10.38 5.69
N ASP A 166 -4.76 10.81 4.63
CA ASP A 166 -4.25 12.17 4.48
C ASP A 166 -5.38 13.21 4.38
N MET A 167 -6.48 12.88 3.71
CA MET A 167 -7.67 13.74 3.67
C MET A 167 -8.30 13.90 5.06
N THR A 168 -8.42 12.78 5.81
CA THR A 168 -8.94 12.81 7.18
C THR A 168 -8.04 13.66 8.10
N GLY A 169 -6.73 13.50 8.00
CA GLY A 169 -5.78 14.34 8.71
C GLY A 169 -5.90 15.83 8.36
N SER A 170 -6.11 16.13 7.08
CA SER A 170 -6.33 17.50 6.61
C SER A 170 -7.63 18.10 7.17
N PHE A 171 -8.71 17.30 7.21
CA PHE A 171 -9.97 17.70 7.83
C PHE A 171 -9.80 18.02 9.31
N VAL A 172 -9.17 17.13 10.08
CA VAL A 172 -8.94 17.33 11.53
C VAL A 172 -8.10 18.58 11.79
N LYS A 173 -7.01 18.78 11.02
CA LYS A 173 -6.20 20.02 11.13
C LYS A 173 -7.02 21.27 10.96
N ARG A 174 -7.93 21.31 9.97
CA ARG A 174 -8.79 22.47 9.73
C ARG A 174 -9.78 22.72 10.86
N ARG A 175 -10.29 21.63 11.51
CA ARG A 175 -11.16 21.79 12.70
C ARG A 175 -10.41 22.33 13.91
N GLN A 176 -9.11 22.09 14.01
CA GLN A 176 -8.25 22.60 15.08
C GLN A 176 -7.71 24.03 14.80
N GLY A 177 -8.12 24.66 13.69
CA GLY A 177 -7.63 25.98 13.29
C GLY A 177 -6.17 25.99 12.80
N LEU A 178 -5.59 24.82 12.58
CA LEU A 178 -4.22 24.70 12.05
C LEU A 178 -4.25 24.86 10.53
N LYS A 179 -3.29 25.64 10.00
CA LYS A 179 -3.13 25.88 8.56
C LYS A 179 -2.19 24.88 7.90
#